data_0f6b18c885ce29bf33e44f9946b2dd00
#
_entry.id   0f6b18c885ce29bf33e44f9946b2dd00
#
_cell.length_a   1.000
_cell.length_b   1.000
_cell.length_c   1.000
_cell.angle_alpha   90.00
_cell.angle_beta   90.00
_cell.angle_gamma   90.00
#
_symmetry.space_group_name_H-M   'P 1'
#
loop_
_entity.id
_entity.type
_entity.pdbx_description
1 polymer ?
#
loop_
_entity_poly.entity_id
_entity_poly.type
_entity_poly.pdbx_seq_one_letter_code
_entity_poly.pdbx_strand_id
1 'polypeptide(L)'
;MKDLFVFHNENLLKMALTHRSYLHENPHIKEDNERLEFLGDAILNFLSGSYLYRQHGDVGEDELTRRRAALVDERQLASFAIALGLGDQILLGRGAVREDGSKSDNLLSCAFEAMIGAFYLDRNCDVEAVRPAVEALFDSVPPELIDIRADLDAKNRLQEWVQWYIGHILPRYVTEKVGGTDHTPEFASKVYVGERLYGCSMRSFSSKKEAERAAALDALAQIERML
;
A
#
# COMPACT_ATOMS: atom_id res chain seq x y z
N MET A 1 7.79 17.02 -9.36
CA MET A 1 6.49 16.32 -9.16
C MET A 1 5.28 17.26 -9.24
N LYS A 2 5.32 18.50 -8.74
CA LYS A 2 4.15 19.40 -8.75
C LYS A 2 3.57 19.71 -10.15
N ASP A 3 4.34 19.54 -11.21
CA ASP A 3 3.91 19.80 -12.58
C ASP A 3 3.34 18.56 -13.32
N LEU A 4 3.22 17.42 -12.62
CA LEU A 4 2.70 16.19 -13.23
C LEU A 4 1.20 16.23 -13.48
N PHE A 5 0.44 16.95 -12.63
CA PHE A 5 -1.00 17.02 -12.67
C PHE A 5 -1.47 18.45 -12.90
N VAL A 6 -1.48 18.88 -14.16
CA VAL A 6 -2.00 20.19 -14.55
C VAL A 6 -3.47 20.06 -14.92
N PHE A 7 -4.35 20.63 -14.12
CA PHE A 7 -5.80 20.61 -14.33
C PHE A 7 -6.24 21.71 -15.29
N HIS A 8 -7.14 21.39 -16.22
CA HIS A 8 -7.87 22.36 -17.05
C HIS A 8 -9.08 22.91 -16.29
N ASN A 9 -9.72 22.09 -15.45
CA ASN A 9 -10.86 22.45 -14.62
C ASN A 9 -10.48 22.43 -13.14
N GLU A 10 -10.16 23.58 -12.58
CA GLU A 10 -9.78 23.74 -11.17
C GLU A 10 -10.90 23.33 -10.20
N ASN A 11 -12.18 23.32 -10.63
CA ASN A 11 -13.27 22.86 -9.76
C ASN A 11 -13.20 21.36 -9.50
N LEU A 12 -12.71 20.56 -10.45
CA LEU A 12 -12.48 19.13 -10.23
C LEU A 12 -11.39 18.88 -9.17
N LEU A 13 -10.28 19.62 -9.25
CA LEU A 13 -9.24 19.56 -8.24
C LEU A 13 -9.77 20.00 -6.86
N LYS A 14 -10.51 21.09 -6.82
CA LYS A 14 -11.12 21.58 -5.57
C LYS A 14 -12.08 20.56 -4.96
N MET A 15 -12.90 19.88 -5.77
CA MET A 15 -13.78 18.80 -5.32
C MET A 15 -12.96 17.64 -4.75
N ALA A 16 -11.90 17.19 -5.43
CA ALA A 16 -11.01 16.13 -4.97
C ALA A 16 -10.34 16.44 -3.63
N LEU A 17 -10.10 17.71 -3.35
CA LEU A 17 -9.50 18.19 -2.10
C LEU A 17 -10.53 18.56 -1.03
N THR A 18 -11.83 18.35 -1.27
CA THR A 18 -12.89 18.68 -0.32
C THR A 18 -13.31 17.44 0.47
N HIS A 19 -12.84 17.32 1.72
CA HIS A 19 -13.23 16.23 2.61
C HIS A 19 -14.67 16.43 3.13
N ARG A 20 -15.40 15.33 3.36
CA ARG A 20 -16.78 15.35 3.87
C ARG A 20 -16.98 16.19 5.14
N SER A 21 -15.99 16.29 6.02
CA SER A 21 -16.08 17.11 7.22
C SER A 21 -16.20 18.61 6.90
N TYR A 22 -15.57 19.05 5.81
CA TYR A 22 -15.69 20.43 5.34
C TYR A 22 -17.08 20.73 4.77
N LEU A 23 -17.65 19.78 4.04
CA LEU A 23 -18.99 19.86 3.48
C LEU A 23 -20.04 20.12 4.57
N HIS A 24 -19.94 19.41 5.71
CA HIS A 24 -20.87 19.55 6.82
C HIS A 24 -20.88 20.96 7.45
N GLU A 25 -19.74 21.65 7.39
CA GLU A 25 -19.61 23.02 7.94
C GLU A 25 -19.90 24.12 6.88
N ASN A 26 -20.01 23.72 5.59
CA ASN A 26 -20.16 24.63 4.46
C ASN A 26 -21.35 24.21 3.56
N PRO A 27 -22.61 24.46 3.94
CA PRO A 27 -23.80 23.95 3.24
C PRO A 27 -23.96 24.42 1.79
N HIS A 28 -23.21 25.44 1.36
CA HIS A 28 -23.19 25.92 -0.02
C HIS A 28 -22.35 25.03 -0.94
N ILE A 29 -21.46 24.20 -0.39
CA ILE A 29 -20.72 23.16 -1.10
C ILE A 29 -21.59 21.91 -1.12
N LYS A 30 -21.71 21.27 -2.29
CA LYS A 30 -22.66 20.17 -2.48
C LYS A 30 -22.01 18.82 -2.64
N GLU A 31 -20.72 18.78 -2.91
CA GLU A 31 -19.98 17.54 -3.24
C GLU A 31 -18.65 17.51 -2.48
N ASP A 32 -18.33 16.34 -1.96
CA ASP A 32 -17.05 15.98 -1.37
C ASP A 32 -16.24 15.08 -2.32
N ASN A 33 -15.13 14.55 -1.82
CA ASN A 33 -14.20 13.76 -2.60
C ASN A 33 -14.52 12.25 -2.67
N GLU A 34 -15.47 11.73 -1.89
CA GLU A 34 -15.66 10.26 -1.74
C GLU A 34 -15.95 9.56 -3.07
N ARG A 35 -16.73 10.17 -3.96
CA ARG A 35 -17.00 9.58 -5.28
C ARG A 35 -15.80 9.61 -6.23
N LEU A 36 -14.98 10.63 -6.12
CA LEU A 36 -13.74 10.75 -6.89
C LEU A 36 -12.68 9.80 -6.37
N GLU A 37 -12.61 9.58 -5.06
CA GLU A 37 -11.79 8.58 -4.40
C GLU A 37 -12.09 7.18 -4.94
N PHE A 38 -13.36 6.76 -4.93
CA PHE A 38 -13.79 5.49 -5.50
C PHE A 38 -13.35 5.31 -6.96
N LEU A 39 -13.48 6.35 -7.78
CA LEU A 39 -13.07 6.30 -9.19
C LEU A 39 -11.54 6.23 -9.33
N GLY A 40 -10.83 7.00 -8.53
CA GLY A 40 -9.37 7.07 -8.55
C GLY A 40 -8.72 5.77 -8.10
N ASP A 41 -9.25 5.12 -7.05
CA ASP A 41 -8.81 3.78 -6.63
C ASP A 41 -8.90 2.78 -7.78
N ALA A 42 -10.01 2.71 -8.48
CA ALA A 42 -10.18 1.81 -9.63
C ALA A 42 -9.14 2.09 -10.75
N ILE A 43 -8.86 3.37 -11.03
CA ILE A 43 -7.86 3.77 -12.04
C ILE A 43 -6.44 3.40 -11.59
N LEU A 44 -6.09 3.67 -10.34
CA LEU A 44 -4.78 3.32 -9.77
C LEU A 44 -4.55 1.81 -9.78
N ASN A 45 -5.55 1.02 -9.41
CA ASN A 45 -5.48 -0.43 -9.47
C ASN A 45 -5.27 -0.94 -10.90
N PHE A 46 -5.95 -0.38 -11.89
CA PHE A 46 -5.73 -0.72 -13.30
C PHE A 46 -4.34 -0.31 -13.79
N LEU A 47 -3.92 0.93 -13.52
CA LEU A 47 -2.64 1.46 -14.02
C LEU A 47 -1.46 0.74 -13.37
N SER A 48 -1.50 0.47 -12.06
CA SER A 48 -0.44 -0.25 -11.37
C SER A 48 -0.32 -1.70 -11.85
N GLY A 49 -1.45 -2.39 -12.06
CA GLY A 49 -1.45 -3.73 -12.64
C GLY A 49 -0.87 -3.75 -14.05
N SER A 50 -1.30 -2.83 -14.91
CA SER A 50 -0.79 -2.68 -16.28
C SER A 50 0.70 -2.31 -16.32
N TYR A 51 1.16 -1.43 -15.42
CA TYR A 51 2.55 -1.04 -15.27
C TYR A 51 3.42 -2.23 -14.90
N LEU A 52 3.08 -2.93 -13.83
CA LEU A 52 3.84 -4.08 -13.33
C LEU A 52 3.89 -5.23 -14.34
N TYR A 53 2.77 -5.53 -14.99
CA TYR A 53 2.70 -6.56 -16.03
C TYR A 53 3.69 -6.30 -17.18
N ARG A 54 3.87 -5.04 -17.59
CA ARG A 54 4.82 -4.65 -18.64
C ARG A 54 6.27 -4.66 -18.18
N GLN A 55 6.52 -4.32 -16.90
CA GLN A 55 7.87 -4.23 -16.35
C GLN A 55 8.45 -5.59 -15.94
N HIS A 56 7.59 -6.56 -15.61
CA HIS A 56 7.98 -7.84 -15.01
C HIS A 56 7.39 -9.01 -15.77
N GLY A 57 7.94 -9.30 -16.96
CA GLY A 57 7.45 -10.39 -17.82
C GLY A 57 7.69 -11.80 -17.29
N ASP A 58 8.61 -11.95 -16.35
CA ASP A 58 9.07 -13.26 -15.86
C ASP A 58 8.54 -13.63 -14.47
N VAL A 59 7.71 -12.77 -13.84
CA VAL A 59 7.16 -13.03 -12.49
C VAL A 59 5.73 -13.53 -12.55
N GLY A 60 5.37 -14.41 -11.60
CA GLY A 60 4.02 -14.97 -11.50
C GLY A 60 2.97 -13.97 -11.00
N GLU A 61 1.71 -14.37 -11.11
CA GLU A 61 0.55 -13.57 -10.72
C GLU A 61 0.60 -13.15 -9.25
N ASP A 62 0.98 -14.07 -8.37
CA ASP A 62 1.10 -13.82 -6.93
C ASP A 62 2.07 -12.67 -6.62
N GLU A 63 3.22 -12.65 -7.31
CA GLU A 63 4.23 -11.60 -7.14
C GLU A 63 3.73 -10.27 -7.69
N LEU A 64 3.11 -10.27 -8.88
CA LEU A 64 2.51 -9.07 -9.46
C LEU A 64 1.44 -8.47 -8.54
N THR A 65 0.62 -9.31 -7.92
CA THR A 65 -0.42 -8.88 -6.98
C THR A 65 0.18 -8.24 -5.73
N ARG A 66 1.26 -8.81 -5.17
CA ARG A 66 1.97 -8.23 -4.02
C ARG A 66 2.62 -6.90 -4.35
N ARG A 67 3.32 -6.81 -5.48
CA ARG A 67 3.95 -5.56 -5.94
C ARG A 67 2.91 -4.48 -6.20
N ARG A 68 1.76 -4.85 -6.77
CA ARG A 68 0.65 -3.93 -6.94
C ARG A 68 0.15 -3.38 -5.60
N ALA A 69 -0.12 -4.26 -4.64
CA ALA A 69 -0.52 -3.83 -3.30
C ALA A 69 0.49 -2.87 -2.67
N ALA A 70 1.80 -3.13 -2.82
CA ALA A 70 2.85 -2.25 -2.30
C ALA A 70 2.91 -0.88 -2.97
N LEU A 71 2.51 -0.78 -4.26
CA LEU A 71 2.48 0.48 -5.01
C LEU A 71 1.25 1.35 -4.69
N VAL A 72 0.13 0.71 -4.28
CA VAL A 72 -1.14 1.41 -4.06
C VAL A 72 -1.68 1.21 -2.64
N ASP A 73 -0.84 0.81 -1.68
CA ASP A 73 -1.24 0.79 -0.27
C ASP A 73 -1.42 2.22 0.28
N GLU A 74 -2.21 2.36 1.34
CA GLU A 74 -2.50 3.63 2.01
C GLU A 74 -1.23 4.47 2.26
N ARG A 75 -0.15 3.83 2.72
CA ARG A 75 1.11 4.53 3.03
C ARG A 75 1.81 5.05 1.79
N GLN A 76 1.81 4.28 0.71
CA GLN A 76 2.43 4.71 -0.54
C GLN A 76 1.64 5.86 -1.17
N LEU A 77 0.31 5.76 -1.20
CA LEU A 77 -0.54 6.83 -1.72
C LEU A 77 -0.43 8.10 -0.87
N ALA A 78 -0.37 7.98 0.46
CA ALA A 78 -0.10 9.11 1.36
C ALA A 78 1.28 9.74 1.07
N SER A 79 2.31 8.92 0.80
CA SER A 79 3.64 9.41 0.42
C SER A 79 3.60 10.23 -0.88
N PHE A 80 2.84 9.79 -1.89
CA PHE A 80 2.62 10.57 -3.11
C PHE A 80 1.88 11.88 -2.84
N ALA A 81 0.83 11.84 -1.99
CA ALA A 81 0.11 13.04 -1.57
C ALA A 81 1.03 14.07 -0.91
N ILE A 82 1.92 13.62 -0.01
CA ILE A 82 2.91 14.46 0.65
C ILE A 82 3.88 15.07 -0.39
N ALA A 83 4.40 14.26 -1.28
CA ALA A 83 5.35 14.71 -2.32
C ALA A 83 4.75 15.75 -3.27
N LEU A 84 3.43 15.68 -3.51
CA LEU A 84 2.67 16.65 -4.29
C LEU A 84 2.22 17.87 -3.46
N GLY A 85 2.33 17.83 -2.14
CA GLY A 85 1.91 18.90 -1.22
C GLY A 85 0.38 19.01 -1.10
N LEU A 86 -0.33 17.89 -1.18
CA LEU A 86 -1.80 17.87 -1.10
C LEU A 86 -2.29 18.18 0.33
N GLY A 87 -1.56 17.75 1.36
CA GLY A 87 -1.95 17.95 2.76
C GLY A 87 -2.27 19.39 3.12
N ASP A 88 -1.54 20.36 2.54
CA ASP A 88 -1.76 21.79 2.75
C ASP A 88 -2.97 22.34 1.98
N GLN A 89 -3.51 21.57 1.05
CA GLN A 89 -4.57 21.97 0.14
C GLN A 89 -5.93 21.33 0.47
N ILE A 90 -5.93 20.25 1.28
CA ILE A 90 -7.16 19.55 1.66
C ILE A 90 -8.03 20.47 2.50
N LEU A 91 -9.30 20.62 2.10
CA LEU A 91 -10.31 21.36 2.82
C LEU A 91 -10.93 20.46 3.89
N LEU A 92 -10.66 20.77 5.15
CA LEU A 92 -11.11 20.01 6.32
C LEU A 92 -12.04 20.84 7.21
N GLY A 93 -13.02 20.19 7.81
CA GLY A 93 -13.80 20.80 8.91
C GLY A 93 -12.93 20.96 10.17
N ARG A 94 -13.35 21.87 11.07
CA ARG A 94 -12.58 22.24 12.28
C ARG A 94 -12.23 21.06 13.18
N GLY A 95 -13.09 20.04 13.24
CA GLY A 95 -12.84 18.81 14.00
C GLY A 95 -11.62 18.06 13.44
N ALA A 96 -11.64 17.77 12.14
CA ALA A 96 -10.57 17.06 11.46
C ALA A 96 -9.22 17.84 11.48
N VAL A 97 -9.28 19.18 11.42
CA VAL A 97 -8.08 20.02 11.58
C VAL A 97 -7.46 19.87 12.97
N ARG A 98 -8.28 19.82 14.03
CA ARG A 98 -7.79 19.67 15.42
C ARG A 98 -7.14 18.31 15.67
N GLU A 99 -7.52 17.30 14.92
CA GLU A 99 -6.98 15.93 15.01
C GLU A 99 -5.79 15.72 14.07
N ASP A 100 -5.15 16.79 13.57
CA ASP A 100 -4.05 16.73 12.60
C ASP A 100 -4.41 15.94 11.32
N GLY A 101 -5.66 15.99 10.90
CA GLY A 101 -6.17 15.21 9.76
C GLY A 101 -5.38 15.40 8.47
N SER A 102 -4.81 16.60 8.24
CA SER A 102 -3.96 16.87 7.07
C SER A 102 -2.64 16.09 7.05
N LYS A 103 -2.28 15.41 8.14
CA LYS A 103 -1.10 14.53 8.28
C LYS A 103 -1.48 13.05 8.40
N SER A 104 -2.76 12.72 8.41
CA SER A 104 -3.25 11.34 8.46
C SER A 104 -2.98 10.63 7.14
N ASP A 105 -2.31 9.48 7.18
CA ASP A 105 -2.06 8.67 5.98
C ASP A 105 -3.38 8.34 5.27
N ASN A 106 -4.41 8.01 6.00
CA ASN A 106 -5.74 7.72 5.45
C ASN A 106 -6.33 8.92 4.70
N LEU A 107 -6.34 10.14 5.30
CA LEU A 107 -6.88 11.32 4.62
C LEU A 107 -6.03 11.72 3.41
N LEU A 108 -4.72 11.56 3.48
CA LEU A 108 -3.81 11.85 2.39
C LEU A 108 -3.98 10.87 1.24
N SER A 109 -4.12 9.57 1.52
CA SER A 109 -4.36 8.55 0.49
C SER A 109 -5.70 8.77 -0.21
N CYS A 110 -6.80 8.97 0.55
CA CYS A 110 -8.11 9.26 -0.01
C CYS A 110 -8.11 10.52 -0.91
N ALA A 111 -7.41 11.58 -0.47
CA ALA A 111 -7.29 12.81 -1.28
C ALA A 111 -6.47 12.58 -2.55
N PHE A 112 -5.43 11.75 -2.49
CA PHE A 112 -4.64 11.38 -3.66
C PHE A 112 -5.47 10.56 -4.66
N GLU A 113 -6.19 9.54 -4.21
CA GLU A 113 -7.11 8.78 -5.04
C GLU A 113 -8.14 9.69 -5.69
N ALA A 114 -8.78 10.57 -4.89
CA ALA A 114 -9.75 11.53 -5.41
C ALA A 114 -9.14 12.47 -6.46
N MET A 115 -7.90 12.90 -6.27
CA MET A 115 -7.19 13.71 -7.27
C MET A 115 -6.98 12.95 -8.58
N ILE A 116 -6.63 11.65 -8.53
CA ILE A 116 -6.51 10.83 -9.74
C ILE A 116 -7.87 10.67 -10.44
N GLY A 117 -8.94 10.42 -9.69
CA GLY A 117 -10.30 10.37 -10.24
C GLY A 117 -10.72 11.68 -10.91
N ALA A 118 -10.43 12.81 -10.26
CA ALA A 118 -10.69 14.15 -10.82
C ALA A 118 -9.84 14.40 -12.08
N PHE A 119 -8.57 14.02 -12.07
CA PHE A 119 -7.68 14.19 -13.22
C PHE A 119 -8.11 13.37 -14.42
N TYR A 120 -8.60 12.16 -14.20
CA TYR A 120 -9.21 11.33 -15.24
C TYR A 120 -10.44 12.00 -15.89
N LEU A 121 -11.34 12.57 -15.08
CA LEU A 121 -12.48 13.34 -15.60
C LEU A 121 -12.05 14.58 -16.36
N ASP A 122 -11.02 15.28 -15.87
CA ASP A 122 -10.43 16.45 -16.53
C ASP A 122 -9.78 16.11 -17.89
N ARG A 123 -9.40 14.87 -18.09
CA ARG A 123 -8.89 14.31 -19.36
C ARG A 123 -9.97 13.61 -20.19
N ASN A 124 -11.23 13.99 -20.05
CA ASN A 124 -12.38 13.44 -20.77
C ASN A 124 -12.49 11.90 -20.66
N CYS A 125 -12.19 11.36 -19.50
CA CYS A 125 -12.19 9.93 -19.22
C CYS A 125 -11.19 9.14 -20.11
N ASP A 126 -10.10 9.77 -20.50
CA ASP A 126 -9.01 9.11 -21.23
C ASP A 126 -7.93 8.63 -20.26
N VAL A 127 -7.87 7.34 -20.01
CA VAL A 127 -6.89 6.73 -19.12
C VAL A 127 -5.46 6.83 -19.66
N GLU A 128 -5.29 6.85 -20.99
CA GLU A 128 -3.96 6.98 -21.59
C GLU A 128 -3.39 8.40 -21.42
N ALA A 129 -4.24 9.40 -21.27
CA ALA A 129 -3.81 10.77 -20.92
C ALA A 129 -3.39 10.89 -19.44
N VAL A 130 -3.89 10.00 -18.56
CA VAL A 130 -3.55 9.95 -17.12
C VAL A 130 -2.28 9.14 -16.86
N ARG A 131 -2.09 8.07 -17.63
CA ARG A 131 -1.02 7.09 -17.49
C ARG A 131 0.37 7.67 -17.26
N PRO A 132 0.89 8.60 -18.08
CA PRO A 132 2.27 9.08 -17.94
C PRO A 132 2.53 9.74 -16.58
N ALA A 133 1.55 10.47 -16.05
CA ALA A 133 1.69 11.15 -14.76
C ALA A 133 1.71 10.15 -13.59
N VAL A 134 0.86 9.12 -13.65
CA VAL A 134 0.79 8.07 -12.61
C VAL A 134 2.03 7.17 -12.66
N GLU A 135 2.46 6.74 -13.86
CA GLU A 135 3.64 5.89 -14.00
C GLU A 135 4.93 6.60 -13.57
N ALA A 136 5.04 7.91 -13.79
CA ALA A 136 6.16 8.70 -13.28
C ALA A 136 6.23 8.71 -11.73
N LEU A 137 5.10 8.58 -11.03
CA LEU A 137 5.09 8.38 -9.58
C LEU A 137 5.54 6.96 -9.22
N PHE A 138 5.09 5.94 -9.93
CA PHE A 138 5.53 4.56 -9.70
C PHE A 138 7.04 4.41 -9.93
N ASP A 139 7.58 5.01 -10.99
CA ASP A 139 9.02 5.05 -11.27
C ASP A 139 9.84 5.74 -10.18
N SER A 140 9.22 6.64 -9.40
CA SER A 140 9.88 7.32 -8.28
C SER A 140 10.01 6.45 -7.01
N VAL A 141 9.33 5.30 -6.96
CA VAL A 141 9.39 4.38 -5.82
C VAL A 141 10.61 3.47 -5.98
N PRO A 142 11.56 3.47 -5.01
CA PRO A 142 12.69 2.55 -5.06
C PRO A 142 12.21 1.08 -5.12
N PRO A 143 12.75 0.27 -6.03
CA PRO A 143 12.35 -1.15 -6.18
C PRO A 143 12.46 -1.93 -4.86
N GLU A 144 13.46 -1.63 -4.04
CA GLU A 144 13.67 -2.28 -2.75
C GLU A 144 12.51 -2.03 -1.78
N LEU A 145 11.86 -0.88 -1.86
CA LEU A 145 10.68 -0.59 -1.02
C LEU A 145 9.46 -1.37 -1.46
N ILE A 146 9.31 -1.61 -2.76
CA ILE A 146 8.23 -2.45 -3.31
C ILE A 146 8.45 -3.89 -2.83
N ASP A 147 9.66 -4.41 -2.96
CA ASP A 147 10.01 -5.76 -2.54
C ASP A 147 9.82 -5.96 -1.02
N ILE A 148 10.31 -5.04 -0.20
CA ILE A 148 10.13 -5.09 1.27
C ILE A 148 8.65 -5.08 1.65
N ARG A 149 7.82 -4.26 1.00
CA ARG A 149 6.38 -4.17 1.29
C ARG A 149 5.62 -5.40 0.82
N ALA A 150 5.95 -5.90 -0.36
CA ALA A 150 5.40 -7.16 -0.87
C ALA A 150 5.67 -8.33 0.09
N ASP A 151 6.83 -8.32 0.76
CA ASP A 151 7.20 -9.34 1.75
C ASP A 151 6.55 -9.16 3.12
N LEU A 152 5.98 -7.98 3.44
CA LEU A 152 5.31 -7.76 4.73
C LEU A 152 4.12 -8.71 4.96
N ASP A 153 3.55 -9.25 3.91
CA ASP A 153 2.39 -10.14 3.95
C ASP A 153 2.75 -11.65 4.03
N ALA A 154 4.02 -11.99 4.19
CA ALA A 154 4.49 -13.38 4.17
C ALA A 154 3.75 -14.30 5.16
N LYS A 155 3.33 -13.78 6.32
CA LYS A 155 2.60 -14.56 7.33
C LYS A 155 1.20 -14.94 6.85
N ASN A 156 0.48 -14.02 6.22
CA ASN A 156 -0.85 -14.27 5.67
C ASN A 156 -0.76 -15.25 4.50
N ARG A 157 0.20 -15.06 3.61
CA ARG A 157 0.46 -15.98 2.48
C ARG A 157 0.74 -17.41 2.95
N LEU A 158 1.59 -17.57 3.95
CA LEU A 158 1.85 -18.89 4.50
C LEU A 158 0.60 -19.50 5.12
N GLN A 159 -0.21 -18.68 5.81
CA GLN A 159 -1.48 -19.12 6.39
C GLN A 159 -2.47 -19.57 5.31
N GLU A 160 -2.63 -18.79 4.25
CA GLU A 160 -3.49 -19.12 3.11
C GLU A 160 -3.04 -20.42 2.44
N TRP A 161 -1.75 -20.54 2.14
CA TRP A 161 -1.19 -21.77 1.58
C TRP A 161 -1.48 -22.99 2.46
N VAL A 162 -1.26 -22.86 3.77
CA VAL A 162 -1.54 -23.96 4.72
C VAL A 162 -3.00 -24.34 4.71
N GLN A 163 -3.92 -23.37 4.68
CA GLN A 163 -5.35 -23.62 4.63
C GLN A 163 -5.78 -24.32 3.34
N TRP A 164 -5.19 -23.97 2.20
CA TRP A 164 -5.49 -24.57 0.91
C TRP A 164 -4.94 -25.98 0.75
N TYR A 165 -3.70 -26.24 1.16
CA TYR A 165 -3.00 -27.49 0.85
C TYR A 165 -2.92 -28.49 2.00
N ILE A 166 -3.04 -28.01 3.24
CA ILE A 166 -2.88 -28.86 4.43
C ILE A 166 -4.21 -28.98 5.21
N GLY A 167 -5.02 -27.92 5.22
CA GLY A 167 -6.31 -27.89 5.90
C GLY A 167 -6.43 -26.79 6.96
N HIS A 168 -7.45 -26.86 7.82
CA HIS A 168 -7.76 -25.81 8.79
C HIS A 168 -6.80 -25.75 9.99
N ILE A 169 -5.49 -25.76 9.71
CA ILE A 169 -4.42 -25.61 10.71
C ILE A 169 -3.78 -24.25 10.51
N LEU A 170 -3.46 -23.56 11.61
CA LEU A 170 -2.75 -22.26 11.53
C LEU A 170 -1.24 -22.48 11.72
N PRO A 171 -0.38 -21.73 10.98
CA PRO A 171 1.03 -21.69 11.23
C PRO A 171 1.33 -21.19 12.66
N ARG A 172 2.14 -21.93 13.41
CA ARG A 172 2.56 -21.60 14.77
C ARG A 172 4.00 -21.10 14.77
N TYR A 173 4.20 -19.87 15.23
CA TYR A 173 5.51 -19.26 15.35
C TYR A 173 6.09 -19.47 16.74
N VAL A 174 7.35 -19.92 16.80
CA VAL A 174 8.12 -20.04 18.04
C VAL A 174 9.27 -19.06 17.93
N THR A 175 9.15 -17.96 18.68
CA THR A 175 10.10 -16.85 18.64
C THR A 175 10.82 -16.70 19.97
N GLU A 176 12.14 -16.74 19.94
CA GLU A 176 13.02 -16.70 21.12
C GLU A 176 13.96 -15.50 21.06
N LYS A 177 14.31 -14.94 22.24
CA LYS A 177 15.41 -14.00 22.36
C LYS A 177 16.72 -14.79 22.27
N VAL A 178 17.50 -14.57 21.23
CA VAL A 178 18.75 -15.31 20.96
C VAL A 178 20.00 -14.51 21.27
N GLY A 179 19.87 -13.19 21.53
CA GLY A 179 21.01 -12.32 21.83
C GLY A 179 20.59 -10.90 22.15
N GLY A 180 21.57 -10.00 22.09
CA GLY A 180 21.39 -8.57 22.34
C GLY A 180 21.25 -8.20 23.82
N THR A 181 21.20 -6.89 24.08
CA THR A 181 20.97 -6.32 25.41
C THR A 181 19.46 -6.17 25.68
N ASP A 182 19.09 -5.70 26.88
CA ASP A 182 17.70 -5.43 27.18
C ASP A 182 17.13 -4.25 26.38
N HIS A 183 17.98 -3.33 25.94
CA HIS A 183 17.61 -2.18 25.10
C HIS A 183 17.69 -2.48 23.60
N THR A 184 18.44 -3.50 23.21
CA THR A 184 18.62 -3.94 21.81
C THR A 184 18.53 -5.47 21.74
N PRO A 185 17.37 -6.05 22.02
CA PRO A 185 17.20 -7.51 21.99
C PRO A 185 17.26 -8.06 20.55
N GLU A 186 17.77 -9.27 20.42
CA GLU A 186 17.78 -9.99 19.16
C GLU A 186 16.89 -11.22 19.24
N PHE A 187 16.06 -11.40 18.22
CA PHE A 187 15.07 -12.47 18.14
C PHE A 187 15.33 -13.36 16.93
N ALA A 188 15.09 -14.65 17.10
CA ALA A 188 14.97 -15.61 16.02
C ALA A 188 13.62 -16.34 16.12
N SER A 189 13.08 -16.76 14.97
CA SER A 189 11.81 -17.43 14.92
C SER A 189 11.85 -18.68 14.05
N LYS A 190 11.00 -19.66 14.41
CA LYS A 190 10.70 -20.85 13.62
C LYS A 190 9.21 -20.92 13.40
N VAL A 191 8.78 -21.39 12.22
CA VAL A 191 7.37 -21.60 11.92
C VAL A 191 7.06 -23.07 11.69
N TYR A 192 6.02 -23.54 12.37
CA TYR A 192 5.55 -24.92 12.32
C TYR A 192 4.13 -24.96 11.78
N VAL A 193 3.80 -26.01 11.04
CA VAL A 193 2.44 -26.40 10.67
C VAL A 193 2.20 -27.78 11.24
N GLY A 194 1.31 -27.90 12.21
CA GLY A 194 1.27 -29.06 13.09
C GLY A 194 2.60 -29.23 13.83
N GLU A 195 3.19 -30.40 13.75
CA GLU A 195 4.50 -30.71 14.35
C GLU A 195 5.70 -30.52 13.38
N ARG A 196 5.44 -30.26 12.10
CA ARG A 196 6.47 -30.12 11.09
C ARG A 196 7.01 -28.69 11.03
N LEU A 197 8.34 -28.56 11.03
CA LEU A 197 9.04 -27.29 10.76
C LEU A 197 8.96 -26.98 9.27
N TYR A 198 8.51 -25.78 8.93
CA TYR A 198 8.39 -25.29 7.56
C TYR A 198 9.42 -24.20 7.22
N GLY A 199 9.84 -23.41 8.21
CA GLY A 199 10.85 -22.38 7.97
C GLY A 199 11.42 -21.80 9.26
N CYS A 200 12.53 -21.07 9.12
CA CYS A 200 13.21 -20.39 10.22
C CYS A 200 13.79 -19.04 9.77
N SER A 201 13.93 -18.12 10.71
CA SER A 201 14.69 -16.89 10.45
C SER A 201 16.18 -17.23 10.40
N MET A 202 16.80 -17.12 9.24
CA MET A 202 18.22 -17.50 9.02
C MET A 202 19.22 -16.62 9.79
N ARG A 203 18.74 -15.51 10.35
CA ARG A 203 19.51 -14.57 11.19
C ARG A 203 18.63 -14.02 12.32
N SER A 204 19.22 -13.29 13.27
CA SER A 204 18.49 -12.55 14.30
C SER A 204 17.96 -11.22 13.79
N PHE A 205 16.90 -10.72 14.43
CA PHE A 205 16.18 -9.48 14.10
C PHE A 205 15.92 -8.65 15.37
N SER A 206 15.77 -7.35 15.21
CA SER A 206 15.51 -6.41 16.31
C SER A 206 14.11 -6.54 16.93
N SER A 207 13.17 -7.17 16.21
CA SER A 207 11.80 -7.38 16.69
C SER A 207 11.32 -8.81 16.45
N LYS A 208 10.41 -9.28 17.32
CA LYS A 208 9.75 -10.58 17.15
C LYS A 208 8.98 -10.65 15.82
N LYS A 209 8.31 -9.55 15.45
CA LYS A 209 7.51 -9.46 14.21
C LYS A 209 8.37 -9.67 12.96
N GLU A 210 9.56 -9.08 12.93
CA GLU A 210 10.51 -9.27 11.82
C GLU A 210 11.07 -10.70 11.76
N ALA A 211 11.42 -11.29 12.91
CA ALA A 211 11.86 -12.66 12.98
C ALA A 211 10.80 -13.66 12.49
N GLU A 212 9.55 -13.47 12.90
CA GLU A 212 8.41 -14.29 12.45
C GLU A 212 8.15 -14.14 10.94
N ARG A 213 8.24 -12.91 10.42
CA ARG A 213 8.13 -12.65 8.98
C ARG A 213 9.22 -13.37 8.20
N ALA A 214 10.46 -13.27 8.64
CA ALA A 214 11.59 -13.96 8.00
C ALA A 214 11.41 -15.47 8.01
N ALA A 215 10.89 -16.05 9.10
CA ALA A 215 10.59 -17.48 9.15
C ALA A 215 9.45 -17.87 8.17
N ALA A 216 8.44 -17.00 7.99
CA ALA A 216 7.39 -17.24 7.01
C ALA A 216 7.92 -17.18 5.56
N LEU A 217 8.78 -16.20 5.25
CA LEU A 217 9.43 -16.10 3.94
C LEU A 217 10.27 -17.32 3.61
N ASP A 218 11.08 -17.81 4.56
CA ASP A 218 11.86 -19.03 4.38
C ASP A 218 10.96 -20.24 4.14
N ALA A 219 9.84 -20.36 4.88
CA ALA A 219 8.88 -21.44 4.66
C ALA A 219 8.27 -21.40 3.25
N LEU A 220 7.86 -20.22 2.77
CA LEU A 220 7.31 -20.04 1.42
C LEU A 220 8.35 -20.40 0.36
N ALA A 221 9.58 -19.94 0.50
CA ALA A 221 10.67 -20.27 -0.42
C ALA A 221 11.00 -21.77 -0.45
N GLN A 222 10.88 -22.48 0.68
CA GLN A 222 11.04 -23.94 0.73
C GLN A 222 9.87 -24.65 0.03
N ILE A 223 8.65 -24.16 0.20
CA ILE A 223 7.45 -24.69 -0.46
C ILE A 223 7.57 -24.55 -1.98
N GLU A 224 7.95 -23.37 -2.48
CA GLU A 224 8.12 -23.09 -3.90
C GLU A 224 9.17 -24.00 -4.58
N ARG A 225 10.18 -24.45 -3.83
CA ARG A 225 11.19 -25.42 -4.34
C ARG A 225 10.71 -26.87 -4.38
N MET A 226 9.59 -27.16 -3.72
CA MET A 226 9.02 -28.51 -3.65
C MET A 226 7.91 -28.75 -4.68
N LEU A 227 7.35 -27.67 -5.25
CA LEU A 227 6.34 -27.69 -6.30
C LEU A 227 6.98 -27.67 -7.68
#